data_e4c7ec69a03202e716d2abe3419c2026
#
_entry.id   e4c7ec69a03202e716d2abe3419c2026
#
_cell.length_a   1.000
_cell.length_b   1.000
_cell.length_c   1.000
_cell.angle_alpha   90.00
_cell.angle_beta   90.00
_cell.angle_gamma   90.00
#
_symmetry.space_group_name_H-M   'P 1'
#
loop_
_entity.id
_entity.type
_entity.pdbx_description
1 polymer ?
#
loop_
_entity_poly.entity_id
_entity_poly.type
_entity_poly.pdbx_seq_one_letter_code
_entity_poly.pdbx_strand_id
1 'polypeptide(L)'
;MTGKLIMMKHALAKYTRRGVEPGRFFFLPSSGQEHEFRAGTVCQLMQPDINQEIYGLPEYLAALNAAWLNESATLFRRKYYHNGSHAGFIMYVTDTLPDGGYVDDIREAMKNSKGPGNFRNLFVYAPGGKKDGMQIIPVSEVAARDDFFNIKNVSRDDVLAAHRVPPQLMGLVPTNSGGFGTPISAAKVFARNELEPLQAKFLEINDWLGDEVVRFKTYTIPGEGDE
;
A
#
# COMPACT_ATOMS: atom_id res chain seq x y z
N MET A 1 13.62 -36.62 -28.45
CA MET A 1 13.74 -36.22 -27.03
C MET A 1 12.43 -36.60 -26.38
N THR A 2 12.44 -37.51 -25.46
CA THR A 2 11.28 -37.81 -24.61
C THR A 2 11.08 -36.60 -23.72
N GLY A 3 10.13 -35.75 -24.09
CA GLY A 3 9.93 -34.43 -23.48
C GLY A 3 9.33 -34.51 -22.08
N LYS A 4 10.01 -35.19 -21.16
CA LYS A 4 9.60 -35.22 -19.76
C LYS A 4 10.00 -33.93 -19.10
N LEU A 5 9.05 -33.24 -18.47
CA LEU A 5 9.31 -32.07 -17.68
C LEU A 5 10.27 -32.39 -16.53
N ILE A 6 11.39 -31.69 -16.45
CA ILE A 6 12.37 -31.88 -15.38
C ILE A 6 12.18 -30.77 -14.31
N MET A 7 11.95 -29.54 -14.73
CA MET A 7 11.85 -28.40 -13.83
C MET A 7 11.11 -27.25 -14.51
N MET A 8 10.33 -26.52 -13.72
CA MET A 8 9.75 -25.23 -14.09
C MET A 8 10.47 -24.11 -13.35
N LYS A 9 10.74 -23.01 -14.06
CA LYS A 9 11.32 -21.81 -13.48
C LYS A 9 10.41 -20.62 -13.74
N HIS A 10 10.29 -19.75 -12.76
CA HIS A 10 9.56 -18.52 -12.93
C HIS A 10 10.31 -17.58 -13.88
N ALA A 11 9.67 -17.22 -14.99
CA ALA A 11 10.13 -16.14 -15.87
C ALA A 11 9.55 -14.82 -15.34
N LEU A 12 10.39 -13.89 -14.91
CA LEU A 12 9.96 -12.64 -14.33
C LEU A 12 9.09 -11.85 -15.31
N ALA A 13 7.82 -11.68 -15.02
CA ALA A 13 6.82 -11.04 -15.89
C ALA A 13 7.25 -9.61 -16.31
N LYS A 14 7.93 -8.89 -15.43
CA LYS A 14 8.47 -7.55 -15.71
C LYS A 14 9.43 -7.53 -16.92
N TYR A 15 10.13 -8.62 -17.18
CA TYR A 15 11.09 -8.74 -18.29
C TYR A 15 10.61 -9.65 -19.42
N THR A 16 9.50 -10.36 -19.23
CA THR A 16 8.97 -11.28 -20.23
C THR A 16 7.96 -10.55 -21.12
N ARG A 17 8.09 -10.70 -22.43
CA ARG A 17 7.20 -10.11 -23.43
C ARG A 17 6.65 -11.19 -24.34
N ARG A 18 5.40 -11.05 -24.74
CA ARG A 18 4.82 -11.83 -25.83
C ARG A 18 5.31 -11.27 -27.18
N GLY A 19 5.63 -12.18 -28.10
CA GLY A 19 5.88 -11.85 -29.49
C GLY A 19 4.58 -11.54 -30.24
N VAL A 20 4.72 -10.99 -31.42
CA VAL A 20 3.59 -10.73 -32.33
C VAL A 20 2.95 -12.07 -32.77
N GLU A 21 3.77 -13.08 -33.00
CA GLU A 21 3.27 -14.42 -33.32
C GLU A 21 2.83 -15.16 -32.03
N PRO A 22 1.66 -15.81 -32.02
CA PRO A 22 1.20 -16.58 -30.88
C PRO A 22 2.21 -17.64 -30.42
N GLY A 23 2.38 -17.76 -29.11
CA GLY A 23 3.29 -18.74 -28.50
C GLY A 23 4.78 -18.38 -28.48
N ARG A 24 5.18 -17.22 -29.03
CA ARG A 24 6.55 -16.71 -28.90
C ARG A 24 6.67 -15.80 -27.68
N PHE A 25 7.75 -15.99 -26.95
CA PHE A 25 8.06 -15.20 -25.76
C PHE A 25 9.52 -14.79 -25.76
N PHE A 26 9.79 -13.60 -25.26
CA PHE A 26 11.11 -12.97 -25.19
C PHE A 26 11.39 -12.51 -23.77
N PHE A 27 12.62 -12.70 -23.33
CA PHE A 27 13.13 -12.16 -22.08
C PHE A 27 14.02 -10.96 -22.39
N LEU A 28 13.67 -9.79 -21.88
CA LEU A 28 14.31 -8.51 -22.14
C LEU A 28 14.81 -7.91 -20.82
N PRO A 29 15.96 -8.36 -20.28
CA PRO A 29 16.51 -7.79 -19.06
C PRO A 29 16.97 -6.35 -19.29
N SER A 30 16.97 -5.52 -18.23
CA SER A 30 17.32 -4.10 -18.29
C SER A 30 18.75 -3.82 -18.81
N SER A 31 19.63 -4.80 -18.75
CA SER A 31 21.06 -4.66 -18.99
C SER A 31 21.59 -5.46 -20.17
N GLY A 32 20.71 -6.03 -21.02
CA GLY A 32 21.31 -6.99 -21.87
C GLY A 32 20.61 -7.45 -23.10
N GLN A 33 21.12 -8.56 -23.57
CA GLN A 33 20.69 -9.20 -24.79
C GLN A 33 19.28 -9.75 -24.64
N GLU A 34 18.47 -9.52 -25.64
CA GLU A 34 17.21 -10.20 -25.82
C GLU A 34 17.43 -11.70 -25.95
N HIS A 35 16.61 -12.44 -25.23
CA HIS A 35 16.61 -13.90 -25.29
C HIS A 35 15.22 -14.39 -25.69
N GLU A 36 15.11 -15.08 -26.80
CA GLU A 36 13.88 -15.76 -27.20
C GLU A 36 13.79 -17.10 -26.52
N PHE A 37 12.68 -17.34 -25.86
CA PHE A 37 12.39 -18.66 -25.31
C PHE A 37 12.06 -19.65 -26.45
N ARG A 38 12.49 -20.89 -26.28
CA ARG A 38 12.12 -21.94 -27.21
C ARG A 38 10.59 -22.07 -27.27
N ALA A 39 10.04 -22.21 -28.47
CA ALA A 39 8.61 -22.36 -28.65
C ALA A 39 8.02 -23.50 -27.81
N GLY A 40 6.87 -23.27 -27.20
CA GLY A 40 6.18 -24.24 -26.35
C GLY A 40 6.82 -24.49 -24.97
N THR A 41 7.79 -23.66 -24.53
CA THR A 41 8.43 -23.81 -23.22
C THR A 41 7.97 -22.80 -22.18
N VAL A 42 7.13 -21.83 -22.56
CA VAL A 42 6.59 -20.81 -21.66
C VAL A 42 5.08 -21.01 -21.51
N CYS A 43 4.64 -21.20 -20.27
CA CYS A 43 3.24 -21.18 -19.88
C CYS A 43 2.90 -19.82 -19.32
N GLN A 44 1.92 -19.15 -19.89
CA GLN A 44 1.43 -17.86 -19.41
C GLN A 44 0.12 -18.04 -18.65
N LEU A 45 0.16 -17.87 -17.33
CA LEU A 45 -1.04 -17.73 -16.51
C LEU A 45 -1.36 -16.25 -16.36
N MET A 46 -2.57 -15.84 -16.68
CA MET A 46 -2.98 -14.44 -16.59
C MET A 46 -4.46 -14.34 -16.16
N GLN A 47 -4.78 -13.27 -15.46
CA GLN A 47 -6.18 -12.88 -15.25
C GLN A 47 -6.69 -12.25 -16.56
N PRO A 48 -7.78 -12.76 -17.14
CA PRO A 48 -8.31 -12.19 -18.37
C PRO A 48 -8.83 -10.77 -18.10
N ASP A 49 -8.65 -9.90 -19.07
CA ASP A 49 -9.21 -8.55 -19.07
C ASP A 49 -9.92 -8.30 -20.40
N ILE A 50 -11.09 -7.67 -20.35
CA ILE A 50 -11.90 -7.39 -21.54
C ILE A 50 -11.32 -6.33 -22.46
N ASN A 51 -10.36 -5.54 -21.98
CA ASN A 51 -9.76 -4.44 -22.72
C ASN A 51 -8.41 -4.81 -23.33
N GLN A 52 -7.86 -5.97 -23.00
CA GLN A 52 -6.60 -6.44 -23.57
C GLN A 52 -6.49 -7.96 -23.57
N GLU A 53 -5.88 -8.49 -24.61
CA GLU A 53 -5.74 -9.94 -24.84
C GLU A 53 -4.32 -10.46 -24.59
N ILE A 54 -3.34 -9.58 -24.47
CA ILE A 54 -1.91 -9.94 -24.48
C ILE A 54 -1.42 -10.25 -23.06
N TYR A 55 -1.78 -9.39 -22.10
CA TYR A 55 -1.39 -9.52 -20.71
C TYR A 55 -2.61 -9.41 -19.81
N GLY A 56 -2.58 -10.12 -18.69
CA GLY A 56 -3.61 -9.97 -17.67
C GLY A 56 -3.52 -8.63 -16.94
N LEU A 57 -4.60 -8.25 -16.28
CA LEU A 57 -4.65 -7.07 -15.43
C LEU A 57 -4.30 -7.47 -13.99
N PRO A 58 -3.30 -6.83 -13.34
CA PRO A 58 -3.00 -7.10 -11.96
C PRO A 58 -4.12 -6.62 -11.02
N GLU A 59 -4.57 -7.46 -10.11
CA GLU A 59 -5.67 -7.15 -9.18
C GLU A 59 -5.38 -5.93 -8.29
N TYR A 60 -4.12 -5.71 -7.93
CA TYR A 60 -3.72 -4.58 -7.09
C TYR A 60 -4.01 -3.20 -7.70
N LEU A 61 -4.26 -3.12 -9.01
CA LEU A 61 -4.57 -1.85 -9.66
C LEU A 61 -5.83 -1.18 -9.08
N ALA A 62 -6.81 -1.98 -8.67
CA ALA A 62 -8.00 -1.46 -8.00
C ALA A 62 -7.69 -0.81 -6.65
N ALA A 63 -6.61 -1.26 -5.98
CA ALA A 63 -6.19 -0.75 -4.68
C ALA A 63 -5.15 0.38 -4.76
N LEU A 64 -4.66 0.73 -5.94
CA LEU A 64 -3.47 1.58 -6.10
C LEU A 64 -3.67 2.97 -5.49
N ASN A 65 -4.81 3.60 -5.76
CA ASN A 65 -5.12 4.93 -5.23
C ASN A 65 -5.29 4.89 -3.69
N ALA A 66 -5.92 3.85 -3.16
CA ALA A 66 -6.07 3.68 -1.71
C ALA A 66 -4.70 3.44 -1.04
N ALA A 67 -3.81 2.66 -1.67
CA ALA A 67 -2.46 2.42 -1.18
C ALA A 67 -1.63 3.72 -1.17
N TRP A 68 -1.66 4.52 -2.23
CA TRP A 68 -0.99 5.82 -2.29
C TRP A 68 -1.54 6.83 -1.29
N LEU A 69 -2.86 6.85 -1.10
CA LEU A 69 -3.48 7.70 -0.07
C LEU A 69 -3.01 7.28 1.33
N ASN A 70 -2.95 5.99 1.61
CA ASN A 70 -2.45 5.46 2.88
C ASN A 70 -0.98 5.82 3.12
N GLU A 71 -0.14 5.72 2.10
CA GLU A 71 1.26 6.16 2.14
C GLU A 71 1.35 7.66 2.42
N SER A 72 0.64 8.48 1.65
CA SER A 72 0.63 9.94 1.80
C SER A 72 0.20 10.37 3.20
N ALA A 73 -0.84 9.74 3.76
CA ALA A 73 -1.28 9.98 5.13
C ALA A 73 -0.21 9.58 6.15
N THR A 74 0.50 8.48 5.90
CA THR A 74 1.61 8.02 6.77
C THR A 74 2.79 9.00 6.73
N LEU A 75 3.17 9.46 5.53
CA LEU A 75 4.26 10.42 5.35
C LEU A 75 3.92 11.78 5.96
N PHE A 76 2.69 12.24 5.77
CA PHE A 76 2.24 13.48 6.39
C PHE A 76 2.27 13.37 7.92
N ARG A 77 1.71 12.29 8.49
CA ARG A 77 1.72 12.05 9.93
C ARG A 77 3.14 12.00 10.48
N ARG A 78 4.07 11.34 9.78
CA ARG A 78 5.48 11.30 10.15
C ARG A 78 6.10 12.69 10.20
N LYS A 79 5.85 13.51 9.17
CA LYS A 79 6.32 14.92 9.13
C LYS A 79 5.68 15.75 10.23
N TYR A 80 4.39 15.59 10.49
CA TYR A 80 3.66 16.27 11.54
C TYR A 80 4.30 16.03 12.91
N TYR A 81 4.54 14.76 13.27
CA TYR A 81 5.21 14.42 14.54
C TYR A 81 6.68 14.87 14.56
N HIS A 82 7.38 14.78 13.45
CA HIS A 82 8.76 15.25 13.36
C HIS A 82 8.88 16.77 13.58
N ASN A 83 7.86 17.52 13.19
CA ASN A 83 7.79 18.97 13.38
C ASN A 83 7.18 19.39 14.75
N GLY A 84 7.07 18.47 15.72
CA GLY A 84 6.56 18.77 17.05
C GLY A 84 5.04 18.83 17.15
N SER A 85 4.34 18.04 16.33
CA SER A 85 2.88 17.90 16.34
C SER A 85 2.11 19.18 16.02
N HIS A 86 2.63 20.00 15.11
CA HIS A 86 1.87 21.13 14.56
C HIS A 86 1.94 21.18 13.03
N ALA A 87 0.83 21.56 12.43
CA ALA A 87 0.77 21.83 11.00
C ALA A 87 1.52 23.10 10.59
N GLY A 88 1.88 23.90 11.58
CA GLY A 88 2.52 25.20 11.44
C GLY A 88 1.68 26.31 12.04
N PHE A 89 2.25 27.46 12.12
CA PHE A 89 1.57 28.67 12.55
C PHE A 89 2.08 29.88 11.76
N ILE A 90 1.26 30.90 11.68
CA ILE A 90 1.62 32.18 11.12
C ILE A 90 1.93 33.11 12.32
N MET A 91 3.16 33.59 12.42
CA MET A 91 3.49 34.64 13.34
C MET A 91 3.23 35.96 12.63
N TYR A 92 2.28 36.72 13.16
CA TYR A 92 1.94 38.03 12.66
C TYR A 92 2.40 39.11 13.67
N VAL A 93 3.32 39.96 13.25
CA VAL A 93 3.89 41.03 14.09
C VAL A 93 3.48 42.35 13.49
N THR A 94 2.75 43.17 14.27
CA THR A 94 2.26 44.47 13.87
C THR A 94 3.00 45.60 14.54
N ASP A 95 3.80 45.33 15.58
CA ASP A 95 4.55 46.35 16.28
C ASP A 95 5.91 46.60 15.61
N THR A 96 6.37 47.85 15.62
CA THR A 96 7.69 48.22 15.13
C THR A 96 8.76 47.65 16.06
N LEU A 97 9.53 46.70 15.53
CA LEU A 97 10.68 46.16 16.25
C LEU A 97 11.83 47.17 16.23
N PRO A 98 12.49 47.42 17.35
CA PRO A 98 13.49 48.48 17.47
C PRO A 98 14.73 48.27 16.61
N ASP A 99 15.03 47.03 16.21
CA ASP A 99 16.21 46.70 15.41
C ASP A 99 15.96 45.43 14.57
N GLY A 100 16.53 45.38 13.36
CA GLY A 100 16.41 44.20 12.46
C GLY A 100 16.98 42.92 13.04
N GLY A 101 17.90 42.98 13.98
CA GLY A 101 18.46 41.85 14.70
C GLY A 101 17.43 41.02 15.48
N TYR A 102 16.42 41.68 16.05
CA TYR A 102 15.35 41.00 16.81
C TYR A 102 14.49 40.05 15.95
N VAL A 103 14.29 40.40 14.69
CA VAL A 103 13.52 39.55 13.76
C VAL A 103 14.27 38.25 13.48
N ASP A 104 15.58 38.37 13.33
CA ASP A 104 16.43 37.21 13.04
C ASP A 104 16.60 36.33 14.28
N ASP A 105 16.72 36.90 15.45
CA ASP A 105 16.76 36.17 16.74
C ASP A 105 15.47 35.38 16.98
N ILE A 106 14.30 35.97 16.73
CA ILE A 106 13.01 35.30 16.83
C ILE A 106 12.91 34.17 15.80
N ARG A 107 13.32 34.41 14.56
CA ARG A 107 13.32 33.42 13.49
C ARG A 107 14.23 32.25 13.84
N GLU A 108 15.41 32.52 14.40
CA GLU A 108 16.36 31.48 14.80
C GLU A 108 15.84 30.69 16.01
N ALA A 109 15.28 31.35 17.03
CA ALA A 109 14.65 30.71 18.17
C ALA A 109 13.49 29.77 17.74
N MET A 110 12.65 30.24 16.80
CA MET A 110 11.59 29.43 16.22
C MET A 110 12.11 28.23 15.44
N LYS A 111 13.19 28.40 14.68
CA LYS A 111 13.81 27.30 13.94
C LYS A 111 14.39 26.24 14.88
N ASN A 112 15.01 26.69 15.97
CA ASN A 112 15.62 25.82 16.98
C ASN A 112 14.62 25.17 17.94
N SER A 113 13.36 25.63 17.98
CA SER A 113 12.29 25.03 18.77
C SER A 113 11.58 23.86 18.07
N LYS A 114 11.89 23.60 16.79
CA LYS A 114 11.28 22.52 15.99
C LYS A 114 12.05 21.22 16.13
N GLY A 115 11.32 20.10 16.10
CA GLY A 115 11.89 18.75 16.00
C GLY A 115 11.60 17.84 17.19
N PRO A 116 11.82 16.52 17.06
CA PRO A 116 11.63 15.55 18.13
C PRO A 116 12.52 15.84 19.33
N GLY A 117 11.93 15.95 20.50
CA GLY A 117 12.63 16.30 21.76
C GLY A 117 12.80 17.79 22.02
N ASN A 118 12.47 18.67 21.09
CA ASN A 118 12.49 20.11 21.27
C ASN A 118 11.08 20.67 21.56
N PHE A 119 10.38 20.10 22.52
CA PHE A 119 9.11 20.66 23.04
C PHE A 119 9.40 21.88 23.94
N ARG A 120 10.13 22.85 23.40
CA ARG A 120 10.44 24.07 24.13
C ARG A 120 9.37 25.12 23.85
N ASN A 121 8.78 25.65 24.91
CA ASN A 121 7.93 26.84 24.79
C ASN A 121 8.78 27.99 24.27
N LEU A 122 8.32 28.65 23.22
CA LEU A 122 8.95 29.88 22.75
C LEU A 122 8.65 30.99 23.74
N PHE A 123 9.68 31.49 24.42
CA PHE A 123 9.58 32.63 25.27
C PHE A 123 10.08 33.86 24.50
N VAL A 124 9.22 34.84 24.31
CA VAL A 124 9.57 36.14 23.71
C VAL A 124 9.33 37.23 24.72
N TYR A 125 10.39 37.94 25.05
CA TYR A 125 10.33 39.11 25.91
C TYR A 125 10.30 40.39 25.04
N ALA A 126 9.20 41.12 25.07
CA ALA A 126 9.01 42.34 24.30
C ALA A 126 8.69 43.54 25.25
N PRO A 127 9.70 44.16 25.89
CA PRO A 127 9.50 45.30 26.77
C PRO A 127 8.93 46.48 25.96
N GLY A 128 7.75 46.96 26.37
CA GLY A 128 7.08 48.06 25.68
C GLY A 128 6.16 47.65 24.53
N GLY A 129 6.02 46.37 24.29
CA GLY A 129 5.11 45.83 23.26
C GLY A 129 3.63 46.06 23.60
N LYS A 130 2.82 46.29 22.58
CA LYS A 130 1.36 46.36 22.73
C LYS A 130 0.77 44.97 22.93
N LYS A 131 -0.36 44.90 23.64
CA LYS A 131 -1.05 43.63 23.95
C LYS A 131 -1.29 42.73 22.73
N ASP A 132 -1.51 43.31 21.55
CA ASP A 132 -1.79 42.60 20.29
C ASP A 132 -0.68 42.77 19.24
N GLY A 133 0.52 43.24 19.66
CA GLY A 133 1.65 43.49 18.77
C GLY A 133 2.26 42.22 18.12
N MET A 134 2.00 41.05 18.72
CA MET A 134 2.44 39.77 18.21
C MET A 134 1.33 38.76 18.40
N GLN A 135 0.92 38.11 17.31
CA GLN A 135 -0.11 37.06 17.31
C GLN A 135 0.42 35.80 16.69
N ILE A 136 0.14 34.69 17.33
CA ILE A 136 0.40 33.33 16.78
C ILE A 136 -0.94 32.80 16.33
N ILE A 137 -1.09 32.62 15.02
CA ILE A 137 -2.29 32.07 14.40
C ILE A 137 -1.99 30.62 14.01
N PRO A 138 -2.55 29.63 14.72
CA PRO A 138 -2.34 28.24 14.33
C PRO A 138 -2.99 27.99 12.97
N VAL A 139 -2.27 27.35 12.07
CA VAL A 139 -2.86 26.80 10.85
C VAL A 139 -3.65 25.57 11.28
N SER A 140 -4.96 25.71 11.28
CA SER A 140 -6.02 24.78 11.66
C SER A 140 -5.58 23.34 11.99
N GLU A 141 -5.56 22.97 13.27
CA GLU A 141 -5.17 21.65 13.78
C GLU A 141 -6.33 20.69 14.00
N VAL A 142 -7.56 21.20 14.03
CA VAL A 142 -8.67 20.50 14.70
C VAL A 142 -9.18 19.26 13.96
N ALA A 143 -9.02 19.20 12.64
CA ALA A 143 -9.49 18.08 11.83
C ALA A 143 -8.44 16.98 11.58
N ALA A 144 -7.16 17.30 11.68
CA ALA A 144 -6.09 16.44 11.18
C ALA A 144 -5.94 15.10 11.93
N ARG A 145 -6.27 15.08 13.21
CA ARG A 145 -5.98 13.92 14.07
C ARG A 145 -6.93 12.75 13.83
N ASP A 146 -8.21 13.04 13.73
CA ASP A 146 -9.25 12.04 13.48
C ASP A 146 -9.28 11.63 12.01
N ASP A 147 -9.02 12.57 11.10
CA ASP A 147 -8.97 12.33 9.66
C ASP A 147 -7.86 11.34 9.27
N PHE A 148 -6.67 11.43 9.86
CA PHE A 148 -5.58 10.47 9.57
C PHE A 148 -5.92 9.05 9.98
N PHE A 149 -6.58 8.89 11.12
CA PHE A 149 -6.99 7.58 11.59
C PHE A 149 -8.07 6.99 10.67
N ASN A 150 -9.03 7.80 10.30
CA ASN A 150 -10.10 7.42 9.38
C ASN A 150 -9.55 7.07 7.98
N ILE A 151 -8.70 7.91 7.41
CA ILE A 151 -8.04 7.65 6.11
C ILE A 151 -7.31 6.31 6.14
N LYS A 152 -6.56 6.02 7.22
CA LYS A 152 -5.84 4.75 7.33
C LYS A 152 -6.76 3.54 7.43
N ASN A 153 -7.86 3.66 8.13
CA ASN A 153 -8.83 2.56 8.24
C ASN A 153 -9.56 2.34 6.92
N VAL A 154 -10.09 3.39 6.31
CA VAL A 154 -10.81 3.31 5.04
C VAL A 154 -9.89 2.77 3.93
N SER A 155 -8.69 3.34 3.78
CA SER A 155 -7.76 2.88 2.73
C SER A 155 -7.25 1.45 2.96
N ARG A 156 -7.12 1.00 4.22
CA ARG A 156 -6.86 -0.40 4.53
C ARG A 156 -8.01 -1.29 4.05
N ASP A 157 -9.23 -0.90 4.35
CA ASP A 157 -10.42 -1.68 4.01
C ASP A 157 -10.63 -1.72 2.49
N ASP A 158 -10.33 -0.63 1.78
CA ASP A 158 -10.33 -0.57 0.32
C ASP A 158 -9.29 -1.55 -0.28
N VAL A 159 -8.08 -1.62 0.28
CA VAL A 159 -7.06 -2.57 -0.16
C VAL A 159 -7.50 -4.01 0.08
N LEU A 160 -8.07 -4.31 1.26
CA LEU A 160 -8.61 -5.63 1.56
C LEU A 160 -9.75 -6.01 0.61
N ALA A 161 -10.66 -5.07 0.33
CA ALA A 161 -11.76 -5.26 -0.60
C ALA A 161 -11.28 -5.52 -2.03
N ALA A 162 -10.27 -4.78 -2.50
CA ALA A 162 -9.68 -4.98 -3.83
C ALA A 162 -9.08 -6.39 -4.00
N HIS A 163 -8.55 -6.97 -2.92
CA HIS A 163 -8.05 -8.35 -2.90
C HIS A 163 -9.05 -9.36 -2.34
N ARG A 164 -10.27 -8.92 -2.04
CA ARG A 164 -11.37 -9.74 -1.50
C ARG A 164 -10.99 -10.53 -0.24
N VAL A 165 -10.03 -10.00 0.54
CA VAL A 165 -9.54 -10.62 1.77
C VAL A 165 -10.41 -10.19 2.94
N PRO A 166 -11.09 -11.11 3.64
CA PRO A 166 -11.82 -10.79 4.85
C PRO A 166 -10.89 -10.23 5.95
N PRO A 167 -11.23 -9.11 6.60
CA PRO A 167 -10.40 -8.50 7.64
C PRO A 167 -10.03 -9.46 8.78
N GLN A 168 -10.92 -10.40 9.11
CA GLN A 168 -10.71 -11.41 10.15
C GLN A 168 -9.50 -12.29 9.89
N LEU A 169 -9.19 -12.59 8.61
CA LEU A 169 -8.02 -13.38 8.22
C LEU A 169 -6.70 -12.64 8.40
N MET A 170 -6.77 -11.31 8.50
CA MET A 170 -5.62 -10.45 8.79
C MET A 170 -5.49 -10.13 10.29
N GLY A 171 -6.28 -10.77 11.16
CA GLY A 171 -6.29 -10.49 12.60
C GLY A 171 -6.89 -9.13 12.95
N LEU A 172 -7.63 -8.51 12.01
CA LEU A 172 -8.29 -7.24 12.25
C LEU A 172 -9.69 -7.49 12.83
N VAL A 173 -9.99 -6.82 13.94
CA VAL A 173 -11.34 -6.84 14.51
C VAL A 173 -12.15 -5.75 13.80
N PRO A 174 -13.24 -6.12 13.09
CA PRO A 174 -14.12 -5.13 12.48
C PRO A 174 -14.76 -4.24 13.56
N THR A 175 -14.86 -2.95 13.27
CA THR A 175 -15.49 -1.97 14.18
C THR A 175 -16.98 -2.25 14.40
N ASN A 176 -17.63 -2.90 13.42
CA ASN A 176 -19.01 -3.40 13.54
C ASN A 176 -19.00 -4.93 13.51
N SER A 177 -19.02 -5.55 14.67
CA SER A 177 -19.03 -7.01 14.81
C SER A 177 -20.40 -7.68 14.52
N GLY A 178 -21.41 -6.91 14.20
CA GLY A 178 -22.75 -7.42 13.90
C GLY A 178 -22.81 -8.11 12.53
N GLY A 179 -22.65 -9.42 12.49
CA GLY A 179 -23.00 -10.22 11.32
C GLY A 179 -21.88 -10.71 10.41
N PHE A 180 -20.60 -10.46 10.72
CA PHE A 180 -19.48 -10.90 9.86
C PHE A 180 -19.02 -12.36 10.09
N GLY A 181 -19.71 -13.12 10.91
CA GLY A 181 -19.39 -14.51 11.17
C GLY A 181 -18.08 -14.71 11.95
N THR A 182 -17.68 -15.97 12.10
CA THR A 182 -16.43 -16.34 12.75
C THR A 182 -15.26 -16.26 11.75
N PRO A 183 -13.99 -16.17 12.21
CA PRO A 183 -12.83 -16.31 11.34
C PRO A 183 -12.84 -17.58 10.49
N ILE A 184 -13.40 -18.67 11.03
CA ILE A 184 -13.56 -19.95 10.32
C ILE A 184 -14.53 -19.80 9.15
N SER A 185 -15.68 -19.17 9.37
CA SER A 185 -16.63 -18.90 8.27
C SER A 185 -16.04 -18.01 7.20
N ALA A 186 -15.29 -16.98 7.60
CA ALA A 186 -14.58 -16.10 6.66
C ALA A 186 -13.52 -16.86 5.85
N ALA A 187 -12.77 -17.77 6.48
CA ALA A 187 -11.78 -18.60 5.82
C ALA A 187 -12.42 -19.55 4.78
N LYS A 188 -13.57 -20.14 5.10
CA LYS A 188 -14.30 -21.00 4.15
C LYS A 188 -14.76 -20.23 2.93
N VAL A 189 -15.37 -19.07 3.13
CA VAL A 189 -15.83 -18.21 2.03
C VAL A 189 -14.65 -17.76 1.18
N PHE A 190 -13.56 -17.36 1.79
CA PHE A 190 -12.33 -16.95 1.09
C PHE A 190 -11.72 -18.12 0.30
N ALA A 191 -11.65 -19.32 0.90
CA ALA A 191 -11.14 -20.51 0.21
C ALA A 191 -11.98 -20.81 -1.02
N ARG A 192 -13.30 -20.85 -0.90
CA ARG A 192 -14.21 -21.15 -2.01
C ARG A 192 -14.16 -20.09 -3.11
N ASN A 193 -14.16 -18.82 -2.75
CA ASN A 193 -14.32 -17.75 -3.73
C ASN A 193 -13.00 -17.30 -4.35
N GLU A 194 -11.89 -17.44 -3.64
CA GLU A 194 -10.59 -16.91 -4.06
C GLU A 194 -9.54 -18.00 -4.28
N LEU A 195 -9.39 -18.94 -3.32
CA LEU A 195 -8.34 -19.95 -3.43
C LEU A 195 -8.68 -21.04 -4.46
N GLU A 196 -9.91 -21.56 -4.47
CA GLU A 196 -10.30 -22.59 -5.43
C GLU A 196 -10.21 -22.12 -6.89
N PRO A 197 -10.72 -20.90 -7.26
CA PRO A 197 -10.53 -20.36 -8.60
C PRO A 197 -9.06 -20.14 -8.97
N LEU A 198 -8.24 -19.68 -8.01
CA LEU A 198 -6.81 -19.52 -8.23
C LEU A 198 -6.11 -20.87 -8.45
N GLN A 199 -6.47 -21.89 -7.65
CA GLN A 199 -5.95 -23.24 -7.80
C GLN A 199 -6.36 -23.85 -9.16
N ALA A 200 -7.63 -23.68 -9.57
CA ALA A 200 -8.11 -24.12 -10.86
C ALA A 200 -7.28 -23.53 -12.01
N LYS A 201 -6.93 -22.27 -11.90
CA LYS A 201 -6.06 -21.60 -12.87
C LYS A 201 -4.65 -22.19 -12.93
N PHE A 202 -4.07 -22.55 -11.80
CA PHE A 202 -2.78 -23.23 -11.79
C PHE A 202 -2.85 -24.65 -12.36
N LEU A 203 -4.00 -25.32 -12.29
CA LEU A 203 -4.19 -26.63 -12.88
C LEU A 203 -4.17 -26.61 -14.42
N GLU A 204 -4.42 -25.43 -15.06
CA GLU A 204 -4.25 -25.27 -16.52
C GLU A 204 -2.83 -25.61 -16.98
N ILE A 205 -1.84 -25.58 -16.09
CA ILE A 205 -0.47 -26.04 -16.39
C ILE A 205 -0.44 -27.51 -16.75
N ASN A 206 -1.26 -28.34 -16.10
CA ASN A 206 -1.36 -29.77 -16.40
C ASN A 206 -1.89 -30.01 -17.83
N ASP A 207 -2.94 -29.25 -18.19
CA ASP A 207 -3.53 -29.31 -19.52
C ASP A 207 -2.53 -28.88 -20.61
N TRP A 208 -1.79 -27.79 -20.31
CA TRP A 208 -0.76 -27.30 -21.22
C TRP A 208 0.40 -28.27 -21.41
N LEU A 209 0.77 -29.02 -20.37
CA LEU A 209 1.84 -30.02 -20.42
C LEU A 209 1.36 -31.41 -20.91
N GLY A 210 0.09 -31.69 -20.76
CA GLY A 210 -0.48 -33.01 -20.98
C GLY A 210 -0.05 -34.05 -19.91
N ASP A 211 0.39 -33.60 -18.75
CA ASP A 211 0.83 -34.45 -17.62
C ASP A 211 0.50 -33.76 -16.29
N GLU A 212 0.20 -34.52 -15.25
CA GLU A 212 -0.12 -34.00 -13.93
C GLU A 212 1.16 -33.60 -13.19
N VAL A 213 1.49 -32.31 -13.18
CA VAL A 213 2.66 -31.74 -12.51
C VAL A 213 2.27 -30.83 -11.35
N VAL A 214 1.02 -30.36 -11.31
CA VAL A 214 0.47 -29.54 -10.24
C VAL A 214 -0.74 -30.24 -9.65
N ARG A 215 -0.75 -30.40 -8.32
CA ARG A 215 -1.87 -30.97 -7.57
C ARG A 215 -2.04 -30.19 -6.28
N PHE A 216 -3.26 -29.82 -5.95
CA PHE A 216 -3.61 -29.20 -4.68
C PHE A 216 -4.27 -30.21 -3.74
N LYS A 217 -3.98 -30.07 -2.46
CA LYS A 217 -4.77 -30.71 -1.40
C LYS A 217 -5.97 -29.84 -1.10
N THR A 218 -7.09 -30.47 -0.77
CA THR A 218 -8.26 -29.75 -0.29
C THR A 218 -7.88 -28.89 0.93
N TYR A 219 -8.29 -27.65 0.92
CA TYR A 219 -8.08 -26.76 2.07
C TYR A 219 -8.98 -27.21 3.22
N THR A 220 -8.39 -27.58 4.32
CA THR A 220 -9.10 -27.97 5.54
C THR A 220 -8.64 -27.11 6.70
N ILE A 221 -9.59 -26.66 7.52
CA ILE A 221 -9.29 -25.90 8.73
C ILE A 221 -9.10 -26.91 9.86
N PRO A 222 -7.96 -26.91 10.59
CA PRO A 222 -7.73 -27.81 11.70
C PRO A 222 -8.84 -27.68 12.77
N GLY A 223 -9.40 -28.78 13.20
CA GLY A 223 -10.52 -28.83 14.17
C GLY A 223 -11.91 -28.96 13.56
N GLU A 224 -12.03 -29.11 12.23
CA GLU A 224 -13.28 -29.31 11.50
C GLU A 224 -13.39 -30.73 10.95
N GLY A 225 -13.25 -31.73 11.70
CA GLY A 225 -13.34 -33.09 11.20
C GLY A 225 -13.61 -34.15 12.25
N ASP A 226 -13.86 -33.76 13.47
CA ASP A 226 -14.12 -34.65 14.61
C ASP A 226 -15.56 -34.53 15.16
N GLU A 227 -16.55 -34.23 14.28
CA GLU A 227 -17.97 -34.43 14.62
C GLU A 227 -18.63 -35.43 13.66
#